data_47b832d6364300f5886e39bf36cd38b9
#
_entry.id   47b832d6364300f5886e39bf36cd38b9
#
_cell.length_a   1.000
_cell.length_b   1.000
_cell.length_c   1.000
_cell.angle_alpha   90.00
_cell.angle_beta   90.00
_cell.angle_gamma   90.00
#
_symmetry.space_group_name_H-M   'P 1'
#
loop_
_entity.id
_entity.type
_entity.pdbx_description
1 polymer ?
#
loop_
_entity_poly.entity_id
_entity_poly.type
_entity_poly.pdbx_seq_one_letter_code
_entity_poly.pdbx_strand_id
1 'polypeptide(L)'
;MDSTTIRPFTPSLSTEVIEDLIERLKQTRLPEAETVEDWSQGVPLSYQAELLTYWTHEYDFTRLEQRLGAFDNFKTDIDGVEIHFIHKRSQHTAATPLLITHGWPGSVLEYLDILDALTD
;
A
#
# COMPACT_ATOMS: atom_id res chain seq x y z
N MET A 1 9.64 -2.04 -29.24
CA MET A 1 10.91 -2.23 -28.51
C MET A 1 10.52 -2.58 -27.10
N ASP A 2 10.60 -3.87 -26.76
CA ASP A 2 10.35 -4.30 -25.38
C ASP A 2 11.50 -3.81 -24.50
N SER A 3 11.26 -2.71 -23.82
CA SER A 3 12.19 -2.18 -22.83
C SER A 3 11.81 -2.72 -21.46
N THR A 4 12.20 -3.96 -21.19
CA THR A 4 12.15 -4.55 -19.84
C THR A 4 13.24 -3.97 -18.93
N THR A 5 13.58 -2.70 -19.11
CA THR A 5 14.61 -2.04 -18.30
C THR A 5 14.09 -1.82 -16.89
N ILE A 6 14.73 -2.49 -15.95
CA ILE A 6 14.49 -2.26 -14.51
C ILE A 6 15.18 -0.97 -14.11
N ARG A 7 14.44 -0.07 -13.47
CA ARG A 7 14.96 1.21 -12.98
C ARG A 7 14.66 1.38 -11.49
N PRO A 8 15.59 1.90 -10.70
CA PRO A 8 15.33 2.28 -9.30
C PRO A 8 14.16 3.27 -9.23
N PHE A 9 13.37 3.15 -8.17
CA PHE A 9 12.22 4.01 -7.92
C PHE A 9 12.20 4.44 -6.45
N THR A 10 12.01 5.71 -6.18
CA THR A 10 11.79 6.22 -4.83
C THR A 10 10.31 6.54 -4.66
N PRO A 11 9.57 5.76 -3.87
CA PRO A 11 8.16 6.08 -3.58
C PRO A 11 8.05 7.43 -2.90
N SER A 12 7.19 8.29 -3.43
CA SER A 12 6.87 9.58 -2.83
C SER A 12 5.43 9.97 -3.13
N LEU A 13 4.81 10.66 -2.21
CA LEU A 13 3.48 11.23 -2.37
C LEU A 13 3.62 12.76 -2.50
N SER A 14 3.18 13.31 -3.62
CA SER A 14 3.17 14.77 -3.75
C SER A 14 2.09 15.38 -2.85
N THR A 15 2.29 16.63 -2.46
CA THR A 15 1.32 17.39 -1.67
C THR A 15 -0.05 17.40 -2.35
N GLU A 16 -0.08 17.57 -3.67
CA GLU A 16 -1.31 17.61 -4.45
C GLU A 16 -2.09 16.30 -4.38
N VAL A 17 -1.40 15.15 -4.39
CA VAL A 17 -2.02 13.82 -4.26
C VAL A 17 -2.61 13.63 -2.87
N ILE A 18 -1.91 14.08 -1.83
CA ILE A 18 -2.40 14.03 -0.46
C ILE A 18 -3.62 14.95 -0.27
N GLU A 19 -3.57 16.17 -0.80
CA GLU A 19 -4.68 17.13 -0.73
C GLU A 19 -5.93 16.60 -1.46
N ASP A 20 -5.77 16.01 -2.66
CA ASP A 20 -6.88 15.38 -3.40
C ASP A 20 -7.49 14.23 -2.61
N LEU A 21 -6.66 13.38 -1.98
CA LEU A 21 -7.15 12.31 -1.12
C LEU A 21 -7.95 12.86 0.07
N ILE A 22 -7.41 13.84 0.78
CA ILE A 22 -8.09 14.46 1.93
C ILE A 22 -9.44 15.06 1.52
N GLU A 23 -9.49 15.76 0.38
CA GLU A 23 -10.74 16.32 -0.10
C GLU A 23 -11.77 15.24 -0.44
N ARG A 24 -11.36 14.13 -1.06
CA ARG A 24 -12.23 12.96 -1.31
C ARG A 24 -12.71 12.30 -0.03
N LEU A 25 -11.84 12.19 0.98
CA LEU A 25 -12.23 11.63 2.29
C LEU A 25 -13.32 12.48 2.96
N LYS A 26 -13.22 13.82 2.91
CA LYS A 26 -14.25 14.74 3.41
C LYS A 26 -15.59 14.59 2.68
N GLN A 27 -15.57 14.20 1.42
CA GLN A 27 -16.77 14.00 0.61
C GLN A 27 -17.30 12.56 0.65
N THR A 28 -16.74 11.70 1.50
CA THR A 28 -17.16 10.29 1.60
C THR A 28 -18.63 10.20 2.03
N ARG A 29 -19.40 9.45 1.26
CA ARG A 29 -20.77 9.08 1.62
C ARG A 29 -20.74 7.76 2.35
N LEU A 30 -21.02 7.80 3.64
CA LEU A 30 -21.12 6.61 4.46
C LEU A 30 -22.39 5.82 4.13
N PRO A 31 -22.37 4.48 4.29
CA PRO A 31 -23.56 3.65 4.15
C PRO A 31 -24.55 3.87 5.29
N GLU A 32 -25.70 3.20 5.21
CA GLU A 32 -26.62 3.11 6.34
C GLU A 32 -25.98 2.35 7.51
N ALA A 33 -26.44 2.66 8.73
CA ALA A 33 -25.96 1.98 9.92
C ALA A 33 -26.40 0.51 9.94
N GLU A 34 -25.56 -0.30 10.55
CA GLU A 34 -25.89 -1.69 10.90
C GLU A 34 -27.13 -1.76 11.80
N THR A 35 -27.81 -2.90 11.79
CA THR A 35 -29.04 -3.14 12.60
C THR A 35 -28.75 -3.91 13.89
N VAL A 36 -27.47 -4.14 14.21
CA VAL A 36 -26.97 -4.83 15.41
C VAL A 36 -26.02 -3.94 16.18
N GLU A 37 -25.81 -4.25 17.46
CA GLU A 37 -24.91 -3.48 18.33
C GLU A 37 -23.48 -4.06 18.41
N ASP A 38 -23.16 -5.01 17.52
CA ASP A 38 -21.88 -5.71 17.49
C ASP A 38 -21.28 -5.75 16.08
N TRP A 39 -20.17 -6.48 15.92
CA TRP A 39 -19.48 -6.62 14.65
C TRP A 39 -19.98 -7.75 13.74
N SER A 40 -21.10 -8.38 14.07
CA SER A 40 -21.61 -9.54 13.33
C SER A 40 -22.03 -9.24 11.88
N GLN A 41 -22.35 -7.98 11.58
CA GLN A 41 -22.67 -7.51 10.22
C GLN A 41 -21.47 -6.85 9.52
N GLY A 42 -20.28 -6.86 10.13
CA GLY A 42 -19.07 -6.23 9.59
C GLY A 42 -18.62 -5.03 10.43
N VAL A 43 -17.94 -4.08 9.78
CA VAL A 43 -17.42 -2.89 10.46
C VAL A 43 -18.56 -1.92 10.81
N PRO A 44 -18.77 -1.58 12.09
CA PRO A 44 -19.78 -0.62 12.48
C PRO A 44 -19.60 0.76 11.85
N LEU A 45 -20.69 1.43 11.53
CA LEU A 45 -20.67 2.76 10.93
C LEU A 45 -19.92 3.78 11.78
N SER A 46 -20.06 3.72 13.11
CA SER A 46 -19.35 4.59 14.05
C SER A 46 -17.82 4.45 13.90
N TYR A 47 -17.32 3.21 13.82
CA TYR A 47 -15.91 2.94 13.62
C TYR A 47 -15.39 3.47 12.26
N GLN A 48 -16.19 3.32 11.20
CA GLN A 48 -15.84 3.88 9.89
C GLN A 48 -15.75 5.41 9.93
N ALA A 49 -16.67 6.07 10.63
CA ALA A 49 -16.65 7.52 10.79
C ALA A 49 -15.42 8.00 11.58
N GLU A 50 -15.05 7.29 12.65
CA GLU A 50 -13.83 7.56 13.42
C GLU A 50 -12.58 7.37 12.55
N LEU A 51 -12.50 6.28 11.78
CA LEU A 51 -11.40 6.01 10.88
C LEU A 51 -11.24 7.10 9.80
N LEU A 52 -12.34 7.54 9.20
CA LEU A 52 -12.31 8.64 8.22
C LEU A 52 -11.84 9.95 8.86
N THR A 53 -12.28 10.24 10.07
CA THR A 53 -11.84 11.43 10.82
C THR A 53 -10.34 11.38 11.07
N TYR A 54 -9.84 10.27 11.59
CA TYR A 54 -8.41 10.04 11.80
C TYR A 54 -7.61 10.18 10.50
N TRP A 55 -8.06 9.52 9.44
CA TRP A 55 -7.35 9.53 8.15
C TRP A 55 -7.33 10.92 7.52
N THR A 56 -8.39 11.69 7.68
CA THR A 56 -8.51 13.06 7.13
C THR A 56 -7.66 14.08 7.90
N HIS A 57 -7.52 13.93 9.23
CA HIS A 57 -6.99 15.00 10.08
C HIS A 57 -5.71 14.64 10.82
N GLU A 58 -5.44 13.36 11.07
CA GLU A 58 -4.39 12.95 11.99
C GLU A 58 -3.37 12.00 11.34
N TYR A 59 -3.70 11.36 10.21
CA TYR A 59 -2.82 10.40 9.59
C TYR A 59 -1.57 11.06 9.02
N ASP A 60 -0.41 10.57 9.45
CA ASP A 60 0.90 11.01 8.94
C ASP A 60 1.29 10.20 7.69
N PHE A 61 1.11 10.80 6.51
CA PHE A 61 1.44 10.18 5.22
C PHE A 61 2.93 9.92 5.02
N THR A 62 3.82 10.59 5.77
CA THR A 62 5.28 10.33 5.69
C THR A 62 5.63 8.92 6.17
N ARG A 63 4.81 8.33 7.04
CA ARG A 63 5.01 6.94 7.51
C ARG A 63 4.95 5.93 6.38
N LEU A 64 4.10 6.16 5.38
CA LEU A 64 4.01 5.30 4.20
C LEU A 64 5.29 5.35 3.37
N GLU A 65 5.78 6.56 3.11
CA GLU A 65 7.03 6.77 2.37
C GLU A 65 8.22 6.14 3.11
N GLN A 66 8.30 6.31 4.42
CA GLN A 66 9.34 5.71 5.25
C GLN A 66 9.30 4.18 5.22
N ARG A 67 8.10 3.58 5.34
CA ARG A 67 7.95 2.12 5.29
C ARG A 67 8.34 1.54 3.93
N LEU A 68 7.91 2.15 2.83
CA LEU A 68 8.29 1.74 1.48
C LEU A 68 9.78 2.01 1.21
N GLY A 69 10.29 3.16 1.62
CA GLY A 69 11.67 3.57 1.42
C GLY A 69 12.69 2.75 2.23
N ALA A 70 12.25 1.92 3.17
CA ALA A 70 13.12 0.97 3.86
C ALA A 70 13.57 -0.21 2.98
N PHE A 71 12.97 -0.38 1.80
CA PHE A 71 13.26 -1.45 0.84
C PHE A 71 13.71 -0.88 -0.50
N ASP A 72 14.42 -1.71 -1.29
CA ASP A 72 14.78 -1.37 -2.65
C ASP A 72 13.57 -1.49 -3.57
N ASN A 73 13.09 -0.34 -4.05
CA ASN A 73 11.94 -0.23 -4.93
C ASN A 73 12.39 -0.04 -6.38
N PHE A 74 11.67 -0.67 -7.30
CA PHE A 74 11.95 -0.62 -8.72
C PHE A 74 10.68 -0.48 -9.55
N LYS A 75 10.87 -0.02 -10.78
CA LYS A 75 9.84 -0.02 -11.83
C LYS A 75 10.38 -0.67 -13.09
N THR A 76 9.50 -1.33 -13.82
CA THR A 76 9.75 -1.89 -15.15
C THR A 76 8.50 -1.78 -16.01
N ASP A 77 8.67 -1.85 -17.32
CA ASP A 77 7.54 -1.86 -18.25
C ASP A 77 7.34 -3.28 -18.80
N ILE A 78 6.13 -3.81 -18.66
CA ILE A 78 5.73 -5.10 -19.20
C ILE A 78 4.50 -4.88 -20.07
N ASP A 79 4.60 -5.17 -21.36
CA ASP A 79 3.52 -5.02 -22.34
C ASP A 79 2.85 -3.63 -22.33
N GLY A 80 3.66 -2.59 -22.09
CA GLY A 80 3.18 -1.20 -22.06
C GLY A 80 2.55 -0.78 -20.73
N VAL A 81 2.62 -1.62 -19.69
CA VAL A 81 2.17 -1.29 -18.33
C VAL A 81 3.38 -1.12 -17.41
N GLU A 82 3.46 0.01 -16.73
CA GLU A 82 4.49 0.25 -15.71
C GLU A 82 4.17 -0.55 -14.44
N ILE A 83 5.08 -1.44 -14.05
CA ILE A 83 4.96 -2.28 -12.87
C ILE A 83 5.94 -1.80 -11.81
N HIS A 84 5.43 -1.45 -10.62
CA HIS A 84 6.21 -1.21 -9.42
C HIS A 84 6.39 -2.52 -8.65
N PHE A 85 7.61 -2.77 -8.15
CA PHE A 85 7.92 -3.93 -7.32
C PHE A 85 9.04 -3.63 -6.32
N ILE A 86 9.08 -4.44 -5.25
CA ILE A 86 10.16 -4.47 -4.28
C ILE A 86 11.02 -5.70 -4.58
N HIS A 87 12.34 -5.56 -4.55
CA HIS A 87 13.25 -6.68 -4.69
C HIS A 87 14.19 -6.74 -3.50
N LYS A 88 14.03 -7.76 -2.66
CA LYS A 88 14.91 -8.04 -1.53
C LYS A 88 15.64 -9.35 -1.73
N ARG A 89 16.96 -9.33 -1.60
CA ARG A 89 17.81 -10.53 -1.71
C ARG A 89 18.03 -11.13 -0.34
N SER A 90 17.94 -12.46 -0.27
CA SER A 90 18.43 -13.21 0.90
C SER A 90 19.96 -13.14 1.01
N GLN A 91 20.45 -13.27 2.24
CA GLN A 91 21.89 -13.44 2.53
C GLN A 91 22.38 -14.86 2.17
N HIS A 92 21.49 -15.82 1.99
CA HIS A 92 21.82 -17.19 1.65
C HIS A 92 22.07 -17.35 0.15
N THR A 93 23.24 -17.88 -0.22
CA THR A 93 23.65 -18.06 -1.63
C THR A 93 22.78 -19.07 -2.40
N ALA A 94 22.12 -20.00 -1.69
CA ALA A 94 21.25 -21.02 -2.26
C ALA A 94 19.76 -20.72 -2.02
N ALA A 95 19.41 -19.46 -1.77
CA ALA A 95 18.01 -19.07 -1.57
C ALA A 95 17.16 -19.35 -2.81
N THR A 96 15.97 -19.88 -2.59
CA THR A 96 14.99 -20.11 -3.66
C THR A 96 14.32 -18.77 -4.02
N PRO A 97 14.27 -18.38 -5.31
CA PRO A 97 13.53 -17.20 -5.73
C PRO A 97 12.04 -17.36 -5.41
N LEU A 98 11.46 -16.33 -4.79
CA LEU A 98 10.04 -16.25 -4.47
C LEU A 98 9.44 -14.99 -5.10
N LEU A 99 8.38 -15.14 -5.89
CA LEU A 99 7.57 -14.04 -6.40
C LEU A 99 6.24 -14.00 -5.67
N ILE A 100 5.90 -12.84 -5.12
CA ILE A 100 4.62 -12.62 -4.44
C ILE A 100 3.89 -11.49 -5.14
N THR A 101 2.60 -11.70 -5.42
CA THR A 101 1.72 -10.67 -5.98
C THR A 101 0.55 -10.43 -5.03
N HIS A 102 0.23 -9.16 -4.80
CA HIS A 102 -0.94 -8.80 -4.01
C HIS A 102 -2.24 -8.99 -4.79
N GLY A 103 -3.37 -9.07 -4.08
CA GLY A 103 -4.71 -9.07 -4.66
C GLY A 103 -5.33 -7.67 -4.73
N TRP A 104 -6.40 -7.53 -5.50
CA TRP A 104 -7.20 -6.30 -5.51
C TRP A 104 -8.07 -6.21 -4.24
N PRO A 105 -8.19 -5.07 -3.58
CA PRO A 105 -7.63 -3.72 -3.85
C PRO A 105 -6.31 -3.43 -3.11
N GLY A 106 -5.53 -4.45 -2.78
CA GLY A 106 -4.31 -4.34 -2.02
C GLY A 106 -3.12 -3.73 -2.76
N SER A 107 -1.96 -3.76 -2.13
CA SER A 107 -0.70 -3.29 -2.70
C SER A 107 0.49 -4.04 -2.10
N VAL A 108 1.71 -3.74 -2.56
CA VAL A 108 2.95 -4.29 -1.97
C VAL A 108 3.09 -4.05 -0.47
N LEU A 109 2.36 -3.09 0.08
CA LEU A 109 2.33 -2.79 1.52
C LEU A 109 1.92 -3.97 2.39
N GLU A 110 1.11 -4.89 1.86
CA GLU A 110 0.64 -6.08 2.58
C GLU A 110 1.77 -7.02 2.99
N TYR A 111 2.91 -6.96 2.27
CA TYR A 111 4.03 -7.88 2.46
C TYR A 111 5.22 -7.27 3.19
N LEU A 112 5.26 -5.96 3.46
CA LEU A 112 6.42 -5.30 4.03
C LEU A 112 6.89 -5.94 5.35
N ASP A 113 5.94 -6.35 6.19
CA ASP A 113 6.24 -6.88 7.52
C ASP A 113 6.79 -8.32 7.50
N ILE A 114 6.68 -9.03 6.36
CA ILE A 114 7.19 -10.41 6.22
C ILE A 114 8.45 -10.52 5.36
N LEU A 115 8.84 -9.45 4.65
CA LEU A 115 9.96 -9.50 3.72
C LEU A 115 11.28 -9.86 4.41
N ASP A 116 11.52 -9.34 5.61
CA ASP A 116 12.73 -9.65 6.37
C ASP A 116 12.75 -11.14 6.75
N ALA A 117 11.68 -11.66 7.30
CA ALA A 117 11.57 -13.06 7.68
C ALA A 117 11.67 -14.05 6.50
N LEU A 118 11.32 -13.62 5.28
CA LEU A 118 11.44 -14.45 4.07
C LEU A 118 12.84 -14.43 3.45
N THR A 119 13.71 -13.51 3.86
CA THR A 119 15.03 -13.30 3.25
C THR A 119 16.20 -13.52 4.21
N ASP A 120 15.93 -13.77 5.50
CA ASP A 120 16.95 -14.08 6.52
C ASP A 120 17.43 -15.53 6.45
#